data_90031f9900b6c3f3976dd92ca11fe0f6
#
_entry.id   90031f9900b6c3f3976dd92ca11fe0f6
#
_cell.length_a   1.000
_cell.length_b   1.000
_cell.length_c   1.000
_cell.angle_alpha   90.00
_cell.angle_beta   90.00
_cell.angle_gamma   90.00
#
_symmetry.space_group_name_H-M   'P 1'
#
loop_
_entity.id
_entity.type
_entity.pdbx_description
1 polymer ?
#
loop_
_entity_poly.entity_id
_entity_poly.type
_entity_poly.pdbx_seq_one_letter_code
_entity_poly.pdbx_strand_id
1 'polypeptide(L)'
;MSAVKWVHSSRRGFYGCAPAVLLVNCVTGVTGELSLLHVVSRETTVLFFGAPDLCEGVDRVNFSPDLIALVRSKVSGSSIFDQLKADTTALEKVRELGFAAPTQTRVIAVANQKGGVGKTSTAVNVAAALAEAGLRVLLIDADPQGNASTAFGLEHPEGEPSVYDVIVEGKPISQVAKVTELGENLQVVVSNIDLSSVEIDLLEAVGRQSRLREAVRNYLIEVNRSGGKRVDYVIIDCPPSLGIITINAFVAAGEVLIPMQAEYYALEGLALLTRSIDRIAKVYNPALHVSMIALTMFDKRTMLARDVESEVKTYFPHATLETKIPRSVRIAEAPSYGEPVVTWDPRSTGAVAYKRLAQEISMRGITQPGVAPKEN
;
A
#
# COMPACT_ATOMS: atom_id res chain seq x y z
N MET A 1 -18.97 8.84 12.35
CA MET A 1 -19.77 8.65 13.58
C MET A 1 -21.17 8.24 13.18
N SER A 2 -21.43 6.97 13.05
CA SER A 2 -22.78 6.47 12.72
C SER A 2 -23.18 5.46 13.78
N ALA A 3 -23.98 5.93 14.74
CA ALA A 3 -24.63 5.07 15.71
C ALA A 3 -25.74 4.31 15.00
N VAL A 4 -25.62 3.02 14.81
CA VAL A 4 -26.68 2.18 14.28
C VAL A 4 -27.60 1.81 15.46
N LYS A 5 -28.72 2.52 15.57
CA LYS A 5 -29.83 2.14 16.44
C LYS A 5 -30.64 1.06 15.72
N TRP A 6 -30.62 -0.16 16.19
CA TRP A 6 -31.54 -1.20 15.74
C TRP A 6 -32.73 -1.26 16.66
N VAL A 7 -33.90 -0.90 16.10
CA VAL A 7 -35.19 -1.02 16.76
C VAL A 7 -35.75 -2.39 16.45
N HIS A 8 -36.18 -3.10 17.49
CA HIS A 8 -36.89 -4.37 17.43
C HIS A 8 -38.15 -4.23 16.57
N SER A 9 -38.21 -4.85 15.41
CA SER A 9 -39.42 -4.96 14.62
C SER A 9 -39.95 -6.40 14.77
N SER A 10 -40.96 -6.56 15.65
CA SER A 10 -41.78 -7.74 15.66
C SER A 10 -42.85 -7.64 14.56
N ARG A 11 -42.56 -8.09 13.35
CA ARG A 11 -43.63 -8.42 12.37
C ARG A 11 -43.62 -9.93 12.16
N ARG A 12 -44.77 -10.53 12.58
CA ARG A 12 -45.12 -11.91 12.24
C ARG A 12 -45.33 -12.03 10.75
N GLY A 13 -44.78 -13.07 10.20
CA GLY A 13 -45.19 -13.59 8.90
C GLY A 13 -44.03 -13.86 7.95
N PHE A 14 -43.89 -15.11 7.71
CA PHE A 14 -43.30 -15.90 6.64
C PHE A 14 -41.99 -16.64 6.99
N TYR A 15 -42.19 -17.94 7.12
CA TYR A 15 -41.25 -19.06 7.04
C TYR A 15 -40.04 -19.11 7.99
N GLY A 16 -40.20 -19.82 9.07
CA GLY A 16 -39.25 -20.83 9.56
C GLY A 16 -37.87 -20.40 10.06
N CYS A 17 -37.52 -19.11 10.24
CA CYS A 17 -36.28 -18.70 10.84
C CYS A 17 -36.43 -18.38 12.32
N ALA A 18 -35.63 -19.06 13.15
CA ALA A 18 -35.50 -18.73 14.56
C ALA A 18 -34.97 -17.29 14.73
N PRO A 19 -35.38 -16.57 15.79
CA PRO A 19 -34.97 -15.18 15.98
C PRO A 19 -33.46 -15.07 16.10
N ALA A 20 -32.87 -14.08 15.38
CA ALA A 20 -31.48 -13.68 15.57
C ALA A 20 -31.34 -13.08 16.97
N VAL A 21 -30.40 -13.57 17.76
CA VAL A 21 -30.11 -13.04 19.09
C VAL A 21 -28.96 -12.00 18.89
N LEU A 22 -29.27 -10.77 19.19
CA LEU A 22 -28.28 -9.69 19.23
C LEU A 22 -27.64 -9.67 20.62
N LEU A 23 -26.36 -9.97 20.71
CA LEU A 23 -25.59 -9.89 21.95
C LEU A 23 -24.63 -8.70 21.87
N VAL A 24 -24.88 -7.68 22.69
CA VAL A 24 -23.99 -6.52 22.87
C VAL A 24 -23.20 -6.74 24.16
N ASN A 25 -21.90 -6.75 24.08
CA ASN A 25 -21.04 -6.85 25.26
C ASN A 25 -19.95 -5.79 25.22
N CYS A 26 -19.94 -4.90 26.22
CA CYS A 26 -18.82 -4.01 26.52
C CYS A 26 -18.01 -4.64 27.64
N VAL A 27 -16.79 -5.05 27.35
CA VAL A 27 -15.86 -5.57 28.36
C VAL A 27 -14.86 -4.47 28.68
N THR A 28 -14.97 -3.89 29.88
CA THR A 28 -14.00 -2.98 30.44
C THR A 28 -13.00 -3.78 31.26
N GLY A 29 -11.75 -3.78 30.85
CA GLY A 29 -10.62 -4.39 31.59
C GLY A 29 -9.68 -3.34 32.14
N VAL A 30 -8.94 -3.67 33.17
CA VAL A 30 -8.04 -2.75 33.91
C VAL A 30 -6.87 -2.19 33.08
N THR A 31 -6.76 -2.59 31.81
CA THR A 31 -5.71 -2.13 30.89
C THR A 31 -6.22 -2.05 29.46
N GLY A 32 -7.04 -1.03 29.15
CA GLY A 32 -7.43 -0.76 27.76
C GLY A 32 -8.60 -1.62 27.26
N GLU A 33 -9.66 -0.95 26.92
CA GLU A 33 -10.99 -1.48 26.75
C GLU A 33 -11.26 -1.99 25.35
N LEU A 34 -11.86 -3.17 25.26
CA LEU A 34 -12.39 -3.75 24.03
C LEU A 34 -13.91 -3.81 24.15
N SER A 35 -14.62 -3.08 23.30
CA SER A 35 -16.07 -3.22 23.14
C SER A 35 -16.34 -4.25 22.05
N LEU A 36 -17.06 -5.33 22.40
CA LEU A 36 -17.39 -6.41 21.49
C LEU A 36 -18.90 -6.42 21.22
N LEU A 37 -19.30 -6.19 19.99
CA LEU A 37 -20.67 -6.45 19.52
C LEU A 37 -20.69 -7.78 18.78
N HIS A 38 -21.48 -8.72 19.26
CA HIS A 38 -21.62 -10.04 18.66
C HIS A 38 -23.04 -10.26 18.14
N VAL A 39 -23.18 -10.46 16.84
CA VAL A 39 -24.42 -10.83 16.20
C VAL A 39 -24.32 -12.27 15.74
N VAL A 40 -25.13 -13.16 16.31
CA VAL A 40 -25.19 -14.56 15.92
C VAL A 40 -26.47 -14.80 15.14
N SER A 41 -26.35 -15.19 13.87
CA SER A 41 -27.39 -15.86 13.12
C SER A 41 -26.97 -17.32 12.88
N ARG A 42 -27.87 -18.18 12.44
CA ARG A 42 -27.52 -19.59 12.14
C ARG A 42 -26.41 -19.78 11.13
N GLU A 43 -26.13 -18.74 10.33
CA GLU A 43 -25.19 -18.83 9.21
C GLU A 43 -24.05 -17.75 9.22
N THR A 44 -24.15 -16.72 10.09
CA THR A 44 -23.16 -15.64 10.07
C THR A 44 -22.90 -15.09 11.47
N THR A 45 -21.62 -14.98 11.83
CA THR A 45 -21.14 -14.33 13.04
C THR A 45 -20.40 -13.06 12.65
N VAL A 46 -20.84 -11.91 13.15
CA VAL A 46 -20.19 -10.61 12.91
C VAL A 46 -19.70 -10.05 14.24
N LEU A 47 -18.42 -9.72 14.30
CA LEU A 47 -17.75 -9.13 15.45
C LEU A 47 -17.39 -7.69 15.15
N PHE A 48 -17.77 -6.78 16.04
CA PHE A 48 -17.37 -5.37 15.96
C PHE A 48 -16.51 -5.01 17.17
N PHE A 49 -15.42 -4.29 16.91
CA PHE A 49 -14.55 -3.72 17.93
C PHE A 49 -14.64 -2.18 17.86
N GLY A 50 -14.82 -1.53 18.99
CA GLY A 50 -14.94 -0.07 19.06
C GLY A 50 -14.23 0.50 20.27
N ALA A 51 -13.93 1.80 20.22
CA ALA A 51 -13.39 2.55 21.33
C ALA A 51 -14.43 2.77 22.44
N PRO A 52 -14.02 2.96 23.71
CA PRO A 52 -14.91 3.06 24.89
C PRO A 52 -15.94 4.18 24.83
N ASP A 53 -15.66 5.25 24.10
CA ASP A 53 -16.50 6.44 24.04
C ASP A 53 -17.84 6.27 23.29
N LEU A 54 -18.08 5.09 22.69
CA LEU A 54 -19.31 4.80 21.94
C LEU A 54 -20.39 4.11 22.78
N CYS A 55 -20.15 3.85 24.07
CA CYS A 55 -21.04 3.09 24.94
C CYS A 55 -21.93 3.95 25.86
N GLU A 56 -21.94 5.27 25.72
CA GLU A 56 -22.89 6.12 26.48
C GLU A 56 -24.34 5.87 26.03
N GLY A 57 -25.14 5.26 26.91
CA GLY A 57 -26.59 5.08 26.72
C GLY A 57 -27.03 3.63 26.42
N VAL A 58 -26.17 2.64 26.57
CA VAL A 58 -26.58 1.22 26.49
C VAL A 58 -26.78 0.67 27.89
N ASP A 59 -28.01 0.22 28.21
CA ASP A 59 -28.29 -0.47 29.46
C ASP A 59 -27.38 -1.69 29.62
N ARG A 60 -26.75 -1.82 30.80
CA ARG A 60 -25.83 -2.91 31.11
C ARG A 60 -26.59 -4.24 31.10
N VAL A 61 -26.36 -5.04 30.07
CA VAL A 61 -26.87 -6.41 30.05
C VAL A 61 -25.84 -7.30 30.75
N ASN A 62 -26.22 -7.80 31.93
CA ASN A 62 -25.42 -8.77 32.68
C ASN A 62 -25.57 -10.17 32.07
N PHE A 63 -24.52 -10.66 31.43
CA PHE A 63 -24.49 -12.05 30.95
C PHE A 63 -23.96 -12.98 32.03
N SER A 64 -24.48 -14.23 32.03
CA SER A 64 -23.94 -15.23 32.95
C SER A 64 -22.48 -15.53 32.65
N PRO A 65 -21.67 -15.82 33.69
CA PRO A 65 -20.26 -16.20 33.52
C PRO A 65 -20.07 -17.38 32.57
N ASP A 66 -21.02 -18.32 32.56
CA ASP A 66 -21.00 -19.49 31.69
C ASP A 66 -21.22 -19.17 30.22
N LEU A 67 -22.07 -18.18 29.89
CA LEU A 67 -22.25 -17.71 28.53
C LEU A 67 -21.02 -16.99 28.03
N ILE A 68 -20.38 -16.19 28.88
CA ILE A 68 -19.12 -15.51 28.56
C ILE A 68 -18.01 -16.55 28.33
N ALA A 69 -17.91 -17.58 29.16
CA ALA A 69 -16.94 -18.66 29.00
C ALA A 69 -17.18 -19.47 27.72
N LEU A 70 -18.45 -19.77 27.40
CA LEU A 70 -18.83 -20.48 26.19
C LEU A 70 -18.53 -19.70 24.92
N VAL A 71 -18.81 -18.39 24.90
CA VAL A 71 -18.48 -17.50 23.79
C VAL A 71 -16.97 -17.39 23.64
N ARG A 72 -16.24 -17.20 24.73
CA ARG A 72 -14.76 -17.19 24.70
C ARG A 72 -14.17 -18.48 24.16
N SER A 73 -14.69 -19.65 24.59
CA SER A 73 -14.20 -20.96 24.12
C SER A 73 -14.48 -21.21 22.63
N LYS A 74 -15.61 -20.73 22.11
CA LYS A 74 -15.94 -20.87 20.68
C LYS A 74 -15.24 -19.84 19.80
N VAL A 75 -14.95 -18.65 20.32
CA VAL A 75 -14.29 -17.57 19.57
C VAL A 75 -12.76 -17.73 19.61
N SER A 76 -12.19 -18.15 20.74
CA SER A 76 -10.73 -18.34 20.88
C SER A 76 -10.13 -19.45 20.01
N GLY A 77 -10.94 -20.31 19.41
CA GLY A 77 -10.49 -21.33 18.45
C GLY A 77 -10.83 -21.00 16.99
N SER A 78 -11.33 -19.81 16.68
CA SER A 78 -11.64 -19.42 15.30
C SER A 78 -10.41 -18.80 14.64
N SER A 79 -10.14 -19.19 13.39
CA SER A 79 -9.02 -18.62 12.59
C SER A 79 -9.15 -17.10 12.42
N ILE A 80 -10.35 -16.54 12.51
CA ILE A 80 -10.62 -15.09 12.43
C ILE A 80 -10.11 -14.38 13.68
N PHE A 81 -10.35 -14.93 14.86
CA PHE A 81 -9.88 -14.34 16.12
C PHE A 81 -8.36 -14.33 16.21
N ASP A 82 -7.73 -15.42 15.81
CA ASP A 82 -6.27 -15.51 15.77
C ASP A 82 -5.69 -14.49 14.75
N GLN A 83 -6.37 -14.29 13.63
CA GLN A 83 -5.96 -13.29 12.64
C GLN A 83 -6.10 -11.87 13.19
N LEU A 84 -7.24 -11.52 13.80
CA LEU A 84 -7.46 -10.19 14.39
C LEU A 84 -6.45 -9.88 15.51
N LYS A 85 -6.15 -10.87 16.35
CA LYS A 85 -5.13 -10.75 17.39
C LYS A 85 -3.74 -10.52 16.78
N ALA A 86 -3.40 -11.28 15.74
CA ALA A 86 -2.14 -11.11 15.04
C ALA A 86 -2.03 -9.72 14.38
N ASP A 87 -3.10 -9.24 13.76
CA ASP A 87 -3.15 -7.92 13.12
C ASP A 87 -3.04 -6.79 14.16
N THR A 88 -3.75 -6.91 15.30
CA THR A 88 -3.64 -5.94 16.42
C THR A 88 -2.20 -5.89 16.95
N THR A 89 -1.61 -7.04 17.26
CA THR A 89 -0.22 -7.12 17.73
C THR A 89 0.77 -6.57 16.69
N ALA A 90 0.49 -6.78 15.41
CA ALA A 90 1.31 -6.25 14.34
C ALA A 90 1.24 -4.71 14.25
N LEU A 91 0.05 -4.12 14.41
CA LEU A 91 -0.13 -2.66 14.47
C LEU A 91 0.56 -2.03 15.68
N GLU A 92 0.47 -2.67 16.85
CA GLU A 92 1.18 -2.24 18.06
C GLU A 92 2.69 -2.20 17.80
N LYS A 93 3.26 -3.25 17.24
CA LYS A 93 4.69 -3.29 16.85
C LYS A 93 5.08 -2.20 15.85
N VAL A 94 4.22 -1.92 14.85
CA VAL A 94 4.45 -0.81 13.91
C VAL A 94 4.53 0.53 14.63
N ARG A 95 3.65 0.75 15.62
CA ARG A 95 3.65 1.98 16.43
C ARG A 95 4.88 2.08 17.35
N GLU A 96 5.26 0.99 18.00
CA GLU A 96 6.42 0.95 18.91
C GLU A 96 7.75 1.19 18.19
N LEU A 97 7.96 0.53 17.06
CA LEU A 97 9.20 0.66 16.28
C LEU A 97 9.27 1.98 15.49
N GLY A 98 8.11 2.56 15.14
CA GLY A 98 8.02 3.77 14.33
C GLY A 98 8.51 3.58 12.89
N PHE A 99 8.74 4.69 12.20
CA PHE A 99 9.27 4.76 10.85
C PHE A 99 10.56 5.58 10.86
N ALA A 100 11.51 5.16 10.06
CA ALA A 100 12.78 5.87 9.96
C ALA A 100 12.79 6.79 8.73
N ALA A 101 13.21 8.05 8.93
CA ALA A 101 13.49 8.93 7.82
C ALA A 101 14.81 8.54 7.16
N PRO A 102 14.88 8.42 5.83
CA PRO A 102 16.11 8.10 5.13
C PRO A 102 17.11 9.27 5.22
N THR A 103 18.39 8.98 5.17
CA THR A 103 19.44 10.02 5.20
C THR A 103 19.44 10.92 3.96
N GLN A 104 18.96 10.38 2.83
CA GLN A 104 18.79 11.07 1.54
C GLN A 104 17.42 10.74 0.97
N THR A 105 16.92 11.59 0.06
CA THR A 105 15.70 11.26 -0.69
C THR A 105 15.88 9.94 -1.43
N ARG A 106 14.97 9.00 -1.21
CA ARG A 106 14.92 7.72 -1.94
C ARG A 106 13.93 7.84 -3.10
N VAL A 107 14.41 7.55 -4.31
CA VAL A 107 13.56 7.50 -5.51
C VAL A 107 13.37 6.05 -5.91
N ILE A 108 12.14 5.56 -5.77
CA ILE A 108 11.76 4.14 -5.91
C ILE A 108 10.77 3.99 -7.05
N ALA A 109 11.12 3.21 -8.07
CA ALA A 109 10.18 2.79 -9.10
C ALA A 109 9.48 1.50 -8.68
N VAL A 110 8.14 1.50 -8.71
CA VAL A 110 7.32 0.31 -8.44
C VAL A 110 6.94 -0.32 -9.78
N ALA A 111 7.56 -1.45 -10.12
CA ALA A 111 7.46 -2.00 -11.46
C ALA A 111 7.33 -3.52 -11.49
N ASN A 112 6.52 -4.00 -12.43
CA ASN A 112 6.46 -5.40 -12.86
C ASN A 112 5.75 -5.45 -14.22
N GLN A 113 6.24 -6.28 -15.15
CA GLN A 113 5.64 -6.45 -16.49
C GLN A 113 4.28 -7.15 -16.43
N LYS A 114 4.03 -7.94 -15.40
CA LYS A 114 2.74 -8.63 -15.24
C LYS A 114 1.68 -7.67 -14.75
N GLY A 115 0.54 -7.63 -15.45
CA GLY A 115 -0.66 -6.91 -15.00
C GLY A 115 -1.27 -7.55 -13.74
N GLY A 116 -1.94 -6.74 -12.90
CA GLY A 116 -2.70 -7.24 -11.76
C GLY A 116 -1.89 -7.76 -10.57
N VAL A 117 -0.57 -7.57 -10.53
CA VAL A 117 0.28 -8.02 -9.40
C VAL A 117 0.26 -7.08 -8.19
N GLY A 118 -0.51 -6.01 -8.24
CA GLY A 118 -0.62 -5.03 -7.16
C GLY A 118 0.45 -3.94 -7.17
N LYS A 119 0.98 -3.53 -8.34
CA LYS A 119 1.92 -2.40 -8.46
C LYS A 119 1.32 -1.13 -7.87
N THR A 120 0.24 -0.65 -8.44
CA THR A 120 -0.47 0.56 -8.01
C THR A 120 -0.91 0.47 -6.55
N SER A 121 -1.52 -0.67 -6.14
CA SER A 121 -1.90 -0.86 -4.73
C SER A 121 -0.70 -0.76 -3.79
N THR A 122 0.46 -1.27 -4.21
CA THR A 122 1.70 -1.19 -3.41
C THR A 122 2.23 0.24 -3.37
N ALA A 123 2.33 0.93 -4.52
CA ALA A 123 2.79 2.31 -4.60
C ALA A 123 1.92 3.24 -3.74
N VAL A 124 0.61 3.17 -3.91
CA VAL A 124 -0.40 3.98 -3.20
C VAL A 124 -0.35 3.75 -1.68
N ASN A 125 -0.42 2.50 -1.25
CA ASN A 125 -0.52 2.20 0.18
C ASN A 125 0.81 2.38 0.92
N VAL A 126 1.95 2.14 0.26
CA VAL A 126 3.27 2.47 0.84
C VAL A 126 3.43 3.98 0.96
N ALA A 127 3.08 4.76 -0.09
CA ALA A 127 3.14 6.22 -0.05
C ALA A 127 2.28 6.79 1.09
N ALA A 128 1.02 6.32 1.20
CA ALA A 128 0.11 6.77 2.24
C ALA A 128 0.59 6.40 3.65
N ALA A 129 1.08 5.17 3.86
CA ALA A 129 1.58 4.73 5.17
C ALA A 129 2.84 5.49 5.62
N LEU A 130 3.74 5.81 4.69
CA LEU A 130 4.91 6.65 4.96
C LEU A 130 4.49 8.08 5.32
N ALA A 131 3.51 8.64 4.59
CA ALA A 131 2.99 9.98 4.85
C ALA A 131 2.22 10.08 6.19
N GLU A 132 1.40 9.08 6.55
CA GLU A 132 0.77 8.98 7.87
C GLU A 132 1.81 8.95 8.99
N ALA A 133 2.97 8.37 8.74
CA ALA A 133 4.08 8.35 9.69
C ALA A 133 4.86 9.68 9.78
N GLY A 134 4.44 10.72 9.05
CA GLY A 134 5.04 12.06 9.07
C GLY A 134 6.21 12.24 8.10
N LEU A 135 6.48 11.28 7.22
CA LEU A 135 7.50 11.37 6.17
C LEU A 135 6.93 12.12 4.95
N ARG A 136 7.76 12.87 4.26
CA ARG A 136 7.33 13.59 3.05
C ARG A 136 7.51 12.73 1.81
N VAL A 137 6.41 12.49 1.09
CA VAL A 137 6.34 11.60 -0.07
C VAL A 137 5.81 12.36 -1.27
N LEU A 138 6.48 12.22 -2.42
CA LEU A 138 5.96 12.53 -3.73
C LEU A 138 5.63 11.21 -4.43
N LEU A 139 4.37 11.00 -4.75
CA LEU A 139 3.96 9.89 -5.62
C LEU A 139 3.82 10.42 -7.06
N ILE A 140 4.39 9.70 -8.02
CA ILE A 140 4.23 9.98 -9.44
C ILE A 140 3.49 8.80 -10.07
N ASP A 141 2.27 9.07 -10.50
CA ASP A 141 1.48 8.11 -11.28
C ASP A 141 2.01 8.14 -12.72
N ALA A 142 2.66 7.08 -13.17
CA ALA A 142 3.23 6.97 -14.49
C ALA A 142 2.48 5.91 -15.36
N ASP A 143 1.29 5.49 -14.93
CA ASP A 143 0.40 4.64 -15.75
C ASP A 143 -0.67 5.51 -16.41
N PRO A 144 -0.83 5.50 -17.74
CA PRO A 144 -1.88 6.26 -18.45
C PRO A 144 -3.31 5.98 -17.95
N GLN A 145 -3.52 4.87 -17.25
CA GLN A 145 -4.82 4.54 -16.67
C GLN A 145 -5.16 5.38 -15.42
N GLY A 146 -4.20 6.10 -14.82
CA GLY A 146 -4.43 6.98 -13.69
C GLY A 146 -4.95 6.30 -12.42
N ASN A 147 -4.66 5.00 -12.25
CA ASN A 147 -5.19 4.22 -11.13
C ASN A 147 -4.65 4.69 -9.76
N ALA A 148 -3.41 5.17 -9.69
CA ALA A 148 -2.87 5.73 -8.45
C ALA A 148 -3.52 7.09 -8.14
N SER A 149 -3.79 7.90 -9.15
CA SER A 149 -4.52 9.17 -9.03
C SER A 149 -5.93 8.95 -8.50
N THR A 150 -6.67 7.99 -9.10
CA THR A 150 -8.02 7.58 -8.66
C THR A 150 -8.02 7.08 -7.21
N ALA A 151 -7.00 6.33 -6.79
CA ALA A 151 -6.91 5.78 -5.43
C ALA A 151 -6.70 6.85 -4.34
N PHE A 152 -6.41 8.09 -4.72
CA PHE A 152 -6.38 9.25 -3.81
C PHE A 152 -7.54 10.22 -4.04
N GLY A 153 -8.56 9.83 -4.83
CA GLY A 153 -9.71 10.68 -5.12
C GLY A 153 -9.37 11.95 -5.90
N LEU A 154 -8.23 11.97 -6.59
CA LEU A 154 -7.78 13.12 -7.36
C LEU A 154 -8.37 13.08 -8.76
N GLU A 155 -9.02 14.17 -9.16
CA GLU A 155 -9.50 14.33 -10.54
C GLU A 155 -8.32 14.46 -11.51
N HIS A 156 -8.38 13.74 -12.63
CA HIS A 156 -7.33 13.70 -13.64
C HIS A 156 -7.90 13.54 -15.08
N PRO A 157 -8.84 14.39 -15.51
CA PRO A 157 -9.41 14.29 -16.85
C PRO A 157 -8.36 14.60 -17.92
N GLU A 158 -8.68 14.22 -19.16
CA GLU A 158 -7.89 14.55 -20.36
C GLU A 158 -7.69 16.07 -20.48
N GLY A 159 -6.48 16.51 -20.84
CA GLY A 159 -6.13 17.92 -21.00
C GLY A 159 -5.78 18.66 -19.70
N GLU A 160 -5.98 18.05 -18.53
CA GLU A 160 -5.55 18.63 -17.25
C GLU A 160 -4.05 18.39 -16.99
N PRO A 161 -3.36 19.31 -16.29
CA PRO A 161 -1.95 19.15 -15.98
C PRO A 161 -1.66 17.80 -15.28
N SER A 162 -0.74 17.03 -15.86
CA SER A 162 -0.45 15.67 -15.46
C SER A 162 1.05 15.34 -15.60
N VAL A 163 1.44 14.10 -15.36
CA VAL A 163 2.81 13.63 -15.60
C VAL A 163 3.19 13.70 -17.09
N TYR A 164 2.24 13.73 -17.99
CA TYR A 164 2.46 13.98 -19.42
C TYR A 164 3.17 15.33 -19.61
N ASP A 165 2.62 16.40 -19.05
CA ASP A 165 3.18 17.75 -19.15
C ASP A 165 4.59 17.85 -18.56
N VAL A 166 4.83 17.09 -17.48
CA VAL A 166 6.17 17.01 -16.86
C VAL A 166 7.18 16.37 -17.82
N ILE A 167 6.79 15.26 -18.47
CA ILE A 167 7.70 14.48 -19.32
C ILE A 167 7.84 15.10 -20.71
N VAL A 168 6.74 15.54 -21.34
CA VAL A 168 6.72 16.03 -22.72
C VAL A 168 7.00 17.52 -22.78
N GLU A 169 6.28 18.31 -22.00
CA GLU A 169 6.36 19.77 -22.05
C GLU A 169 7.43 20.36 -21.11
N GLY A 170 7.96 19.55 -20.18
CA GLY A 170 8.95 20.01 -19.22
C GLY A 170 8.39 20.92 -18.13
N LYS A 171 7.08 20.84 -17.85
CA LYS A 171 6.47 21.59 -16.75
C LYS A 171 7.10 21.19 -15.42
N PRO A 172 7.35 22.14 -14.51
CA PRO A 172 7.82 21.83 -13.16
C PRO A 172 6.84 20.96 -12.38
N ILE A 173 7.34 19.96 -11.67
CA ILE A 173 6.50 19.09 -10.80
C ILE A 173 5.70 19.92 -9.80
N SER A 174 6.27 21.01 -9.26
CA SER A 174 5.58 21.91 -8.31
C SER A 174 4.31 22.56 -8.87
N GLN A 175 4.17 22.65 -10.19
CA GLN A 175 2.97 23.19 -10.85
C GLN A 175 1.91 22.13 -11.16
N VAL A 176 2.27 20.86 -11.12
CA VAL A 176 1.40 19.74 -11.50
C VAL A 176 0.98 18.90 -10.29
N ALA A 177 1.86 18.80 -9.28
CA ALA A 177 1.60 18.00 -8.10
C ALA A 177 0.38 18.49 -7.32
N LYS A 178 -0.53 17.58 -6.98
CA LYS A 178 -1.73 17.83 -6.19
C LYS A 178 -1.52 17.35 -4.75
N VAL A 179 -1.98 18.10 -3.78
CA VAL A 179 -1.97 17.72 -2.36
C VAL A 179 -3.13 16.77 -2.10
N THR A 180 -2.90 15.71 -1.35
CA THR A 180 -3.93 14.73 -0.95
C THR A 180 -4.57 15.12 0.38
N GLU A 181 -5.57 14.37 0.83
CA GLU A 181 -6.17 14.52 2.17
C GLU A 181 -5.17 14.27 3.32
N LEU A 182 -4.04 13.60 3.05
CA LEU A 182 -2.93 13.45 3.99
C LEU A 182 -2.07 14.73 4.13
N GLY A 183 -2.51 15.82 3.52
CA GLY A 183 -1.88 17.13 3.60
C GLY A 183 -0.53 17.18 2.87
N GLU A 184 0.33 18.11 3.30
CA GLU A 184 1.62 18.35 2.66
C GLU A 184 2.62 17.17 2.74
N ASN A 185 2.33 16.16 3.57
CA ASN A 185 3.17 14.98 3.65
C ASN A 185 3.06 14.08 2.42
N LEU A 186 1.97 14.20 1.64
CA LEU A 186 1.79 13.43 0.43
C LEU A 186 1.27 14.30 -0.71
N GLN A 187 2.11 14.45 -1.73
CA GLN A 187 1.73 15.06 -2.99
C GLN A 187 1.74 14.00 -4.09
N VAL A 188 0.84 14.13 -5.06
CA VAL A 188 0.69 13.22 -6.19
C VAL A 188 0.79 13.99 -7.50
N VAL A 189 1.70 13.59 -8.37
CA VAL A 189 1.66 13.97 -9.79
C VAL A 189 0.71 12.98 -10.46
N VAL A 190 -0.46 13.48 -10.86
CA VAL A 190 -1.51 12.65 -11.45
C VAL A 190 -1.16 12.22 -12.86
N SER A 191 -1.75 11.12 -13.32
CA SER A 191 -1.71 10.66 -14.70
C SER A 191 -3.10 10.72 -15.33
N ASN A 192 -3.13 10.91 -16.63
CA ASN A 192 -4.33 10.81 -17.45
C ASN A 192 -4.04 10.13 -18.78
N ILE A 193 -5.05 10.01 -19.63
CA ILE A 193 -4.94 9.29 -20.90
C ILE A 193 -3.94 9.92 -21.88
N ASP A 194 -3.64 11.23 -21.74
CA ASP A 194 -2.67 11.94 -22.60
C ASP A 194 -1.29 11.28 -22.55
N LEU A 195 -0.95 10.66 -21.42
CA LEU A 195 0.32 9.94 -21.25
C LEU A 195 0.48 8.78 -22.26
N SER A 196 -0.60 8.28 -22.85
CA SER A 196 -0.55 7.22 -23.86
C SER A 196 0.15 7.67 -25.15
N SER A 197 0.19 8.97 -25.44
CA SER A 197 0.82 9.53 -26.66
C SER A 197 2.32 9.76 -26.51
N VAL A 198 2.87 9.70 -25.29
CA VAL A 198 4.27 10.01 -24.97
C VAL A 198 5.30 9.30 -25.86
N GLU A 199 5.04 8.06 -26.29
CA GLU A 199 5.97 7.33 -27.15
C GLU A 199 6.11 8.01 -28.54
N ILE A 200 5.02 8.58 -29.04
CA ILE A 200 4.98 9.30 -30.33
C ILE A 200 5.57 10.69 -30.15
N ASP A 201 5.12 11.42 -29.13
CA ASP A 201 5.49 12.82 -28.92
C ASP A 201 6.99 12.99 -28.59
N LEU A 202 7.60 11.99 -27.99
CA LEU A 202 9.02 11.98 -27.69
C LEU A 202 9.90 11.25 -28.73
N LEU A 203 9.33 10.81 -29.85
CA LEU A 203 10.05 9.97 -30.82
C LEU A 203 11.40 10.58 -31.25
N GLU A 204 11.39 11.87 -31.57
CA GLU A 204 12.57 12.62 -32.03
C GLU A 204 13.26 13.45 -30.94
N ALA A 205 12.73 13.42 -29.72
CA ALA A 205 13.24 14.24 -28.63
C ALA A 205 14.60 13.75 -28.12
N VAL A 206 15.58 14.62 -28.10
CA VAL A 206 16.90 14.33 -27.52
C VAL A 206 16.76 14.19 -26.01
N GLY A 207 17.42 13.17 -25.45
CA GLY A 207 17.37 12.92 -24.00
C GLY A 207 16.02 12.44 -23.49
N ARG A 208 15.14 11.93 -24.36
CA ARG A 208 13.79 11.47 -24.04
C ARG A 208 13.71 10.47 -22.87
N GLN A 209 14.79 9.76 -22.58
CA GLN A 209 14.86 8.77 -21.50
C GLN A 209 15.11 9.39 -20.12
N SER A 210 15.58 10.64 -20.05
CA SER A 210 15.98 11.31 -18.80
C SER A 210 15.04 12.44 -18.36
N ARG A 211 13.94 12.66 -19.07
CA ARG A 211 13.01 13.76 -18.80
C ARG A 211 12.47 13.75 -17.37
N LEU A 212 12.02 12.60 -16.91
CA LEU A 212 11.50 12.45 -15.55
C LEU A 212 12.61 12.62 -14.49
N ARG A 213 13.84 12.12 -14.75
CA ARG A 213 14.98 12.33 -13.85
C ARG A 213 15.29 13.81 -13.67
N GLU A 214 15.30 14.56 -14.76
CA GLU A 214 15.56 16.00 -14.71
C GLU A 214 14.46 16.75 -13.96
N ALA A 215 13.19 16.40 -14.20
CA ALA A 215 12.06 16.98 -13.50
C ALA A 215 12.10 16.71 -11.98
N VAL A 216 12.33 15.46 -11.58
CA VAL A 216 12.46 15.07 -10.16
C VAL A 216 13.65 15.80 -9.51
N ARG A 217 14.81 15.84 -10.17
CA ARG A 217 15.97 16.55 -9.66
C ARG A 217 15.68 18.04 -9.44
N ASN A 218 15.07 18.69 -10.41
CA ASN A 218 14.75 20.11 -10.34
C ASN A 218 13.75 20.39 -9.21
N TYR A 219 12.72 19.56 -9.06
CA TYR A 219 11.76 19.65 -7.97
C TYR A 219 12.43 19.52 -6.58
N LEU A 220 13.32 18.55 -6.39
CA LEU A 220 14.03 18.38 -5.12
C LEU A 220 14.95 19.58 -4.82
N ILE A 221 15.57 20.17 -5.83
CA ILE A 221 16.38 21.41 -5.68
C ILE A 221 15.47 22.58 -5.30
N GLU A 222 14.31 22.73 -5.95
CA GLU A 222 13.34 23.78 -5.67
C GLU A 222 12.83 23.71 -4.22
N VAL A 223 12.40 22.52 -3.76
CA VAL A 223 11.98 22.30 -2.37
C VAL A 223 13.06 22.66 -1.36
N ASN A 224 14.31 22.25 -1.62
CA ASN A 224 15.42 22.57 -0.72
C ASN A 224 15.73 24.09 -0.70
N ARG A 225 15.63 24.78 -1.83
CA ARG A 225 15.88 26.23 -1.93
C ARG A 225 14.79 27.07 -1.28
N SER A 226 13.54 26.62 -1.32
CA SER A 226 12.40 27.31 -0.69
C SER A 226 12.39 27.19 0.84
N GLY A 227 13.36 26.50 1.44
CA GLY A 227 13.38 26.23 2.89
C GLY A 227 12.34 25.23 3.35
N GLY A 228 11.70 24.53 2.43
CA GLY A 228 10.76 23.46 2.72
C GLY A 228 11.42 22.24 3.37
N LYS A 229 10.62 21.44 4.08
CA LYS A 229 11.12 20.14 4.57
C LYS A 229 11.52 19.28 3.37
N ARG A 230 12.65 18.58 3.46
CA ARG A 230 13.10 17.64 2.43
C ARG A 230 12.04 16.61 2.10
N VAL A 231 11.91 16.25 0.83
CA VAL A 231 11.16 15.09 0.40
C VAL A 231 11.93 13.82 0.77
N ASP A 232 11.33 12.93 1.54
CA ASP A 232 11.96 11.70 2.00
C ASP A 232 11.90 10.60 0.93
N TYR A 233 10.76 10.47 0.27
CA TYR A 233 10.52 9.47 -0.77
C TYR A 233 9.92 10.09 -2.02
N VAL A 234 10.40 9.65 -3.18
CA VAL A 234 9.71 9.76 -4.47
C VAL A 234 9.36 8.34 -4.90
N ILE A 235 8.07 8.05 -5.04
CA ILE A 235 7.57 6.74 -5.47
C ILE A 235 6.98 6.91 -6.86
N ILE A 236 7.38 6.07 -7.82
CA ILE A 236 6.90 6.13 -9.20
C ILE A 236 6.13 4.84 -9.50
N ASP A 237 4.80 4.94 -9.67
CA ASP A 237 3.97 3.81 -10.08
C ASP A 237 4.09 3.60 -11.58
N CYS A 238 4.62 2.47 -12.02
CA CYS A 238 4.93 2.19 -13.41
C CYS A 238 3.82 1.36 -14.09
N PRO A 239 3.55 1.62 -15.39
CA PRO A 239 2.68 0.78 -16.19
C PRO A 239 3.26 -0.65 -16.34
N PRO A 240 2.44 -1.62 -16.80
CA PRO A 240 2.92 -2.99 -16.99
C PRO A 240 3.84 -3.19 -18.20
N SER A 241 4.03 -2.15 -19.03
CA SER A 241 4.91 -2.18 -20.21
C SER A 241 6.33 -1.71 -19.89
N LEU A 242 7.31 -2.14 -20.69
CA LEU A 242 8.69 -1.59 -20.68
C LEU A 242 8.89 -0.53 -21.77
N GLY A 243 7.91 0.36 -21.97
CA GLY A 243 7.99 1.49 -22.89
C GLY A 243 8.82 2.66 -22.36
N ILE A 244 8.80 3.76 -23.08
CA ILE A 244 9.60 4.98 -22.74
C ILE A 244 9.23 5.54 -21.36
N ILE A 245 8.00 5.39 -20.90
CA ILE A 245 7.54 5.83 -19.59
C ILE A 245 8.28 5.04 -18.48
N THR A 246 8.29 3.71 -18.56
CA THR A 246 9.01 2.87 -17.60
C THR A 246 10.51 3.10 -17.65
N ILE A 247 11.08 3.34 -18.84
CA ILE A 247 12.49 3.72 -18.97
C ILE A 247 12.76 5.04 -18.23
N ASN A 248 11.90 6.06 -18.39
CA ASN A 248 12.02 7.32 -17.65
C ASN A 248 11.97 7.12 -16.13
N ALA A 249 11.04 6.26 -15.65
CA ALA A 249 10.95 5.90 -14.24
C ALA A 249 12.26 5.25 -13.74
N PHE A 250 12.82 4.29 -14.47
CA PHE A 250 14.05 3.61 -14.11
C PHE A 250 15.28 4.53 -14.19
N VAL A 251 15.31 5.45 -15.15
CA VAL A 251 16.39 6.43 -15.25
C VAL A 251 16.32 7.45 -14.11
N ALA A 252 15.12 7.78 -13.61
CA ALA A 252 14.93 8.67 -12.47
C ALA A 252 15.19 8.00 -11.12
N ALA A 253 14.90 6.71 -11.00
CA ALA A 253 14.95 5.96 -9.74
C ALA A 253 16.38 5.46 -9.42
N GLY A 254 16.73 5.38 -8.14
CA GLY A 254 17.89 4.61 -7.68
C GLY A 254 17.53 3.16 -7.33
N GLU A 255 16.27 2.94 -7.00
CA GLU A 255 15.78 1.69 -6.46
C GLU A 255 14.55 1.18 -7.21
N VAL A 256 14.45 -0.15 -7.36
CA VAL A 256 13.23 -0.79 -7.88
C VAL A 256 12.60 -1.66 -6.80
N LEU A 257 11.33 -1.40 -6.51
CA LEU A 257 10.44 -2.28 -5.75
C LEU A 257 9.62 -3.11 -6.73
N ILE A 258 9.72 -4.42 -6.64
CA ILE A 258 9.00 -5.37 -7.51
C ILE A 258 7.90 -6.07 -6.71
N PRO A 259 6.63 -5.63 -6.80
CA PRO A 259 5.50 -6.41 -6.33
C PRO A 259 5.30 -7.61 -7.25
N MET A 260 5.19 -8.82 -6.69
CA MET A 260 4.94 -10.03 -7.46
C MET A 260 4.02 -10.99 -6.72
N GLN A 261 3.18 -11.71 -7.48
CA GLN A 261 2.39 -12.80 -6.93
C GLN A 261 3.24 -14.08 -6.85
N ALA A 262 2.98 -14.88 -5.82
CA ALA A 262 3.64 -16.19 -5.67
C ALA A 262 2.97 -17.23 -6.59
N GLU A 263 3.27 -17.16 -7.89
CA GLU A 263 2.75 -18.03 -8.94
C GLU A 263 3.88 -18.67 -9.74
N TYR A 264 3.60 -19.79 -10.43
CA TYR A 264 4.60 -20.61 -11.12
C TYR A 264 5.49 -19.82 -12.11
N TYR A 265 4.89 -18.97 -12.94
CA TYR A 265 5.64 -18.17 -13.94
C TYR A 265 6.26 -16.87 -13.39
N ALA A 266 6.09 -16.59 -12.10
CA ALA A 266 6.55 -15.33 -11.53
C ALA A 266 8.08 -15.20 -11.52
N LEU A 267 8.80 -16.29 -11.34
CA LEU A 267 10.27 -16.31 -11.34
C LEU A 267 10.87 -16.04 -12.71
N GLU A 268 10.28 -16.59 -13.77
CA GLU A 268 10.71 -16.31 -15.15
C GLU A 268 10.51 -14.82 -15.47
N GLY A 269 9.33 -14.26 -15.13
CA GLY A 269 9.04 -12.85 -15.29
C GLY A 269 9.99 -11.96 -14.49
N LEU A 270 10.33 -12.36 -13.26
CA LEU A 270 11.29 -11.66 -12.42
C LEU A 270 12.69 -11.63 -13.06
N ALA A 271 13.16 -12.77 -13.57
CA ALA A 271 14.46 -12.85 -14.25
C ALA A 271 14.53 -12.01 -15.53
N LEU A 272 13.44 -11.93 -16.30
CA LEU A 272 13.34 -11.07 -17.48
C LEU A 272 13.38 -9.59 -17.11
N LEU A 273 12.61 -9.20 -16.10
CA LEU A 273 12.56 -7.82 -15.60
C LEU A 273 13.92 -7.38 -15.05
N THR A 274 14.58 -8.22 -14.24
CA THR A 274 15.91 -7.93 -13.68
C THR A 274 16.94 -7.70 -14.79
N ARG A 275 16.96 -8.56 -15.82
CA ARG A 275 17.86 -8.34 -17.00
C ARG A 275 17.59 -7.02 -17.70
N SER A 276 16.33 -6.60 -17.78
CA SER A 276 15.97 -5.31 -18.40
C SER A 276 16.43 -4.13 -17.55
N ILE A 277 16.26 -4.23 -16.21
CA ILE A 277 16.77 -3.25 -15.25
C ILE A 277 18.29 -3.14 -15.36
N ASP A 278 19.03 -4.24 -15.41
CA ASP A 278 20.49 -4.27 -15.55
C ASP A 278 20.98 -3.60 -16.85
N ARG A 279 20.24 -3.78 -17.96
CA ARG A 279 20.56 -3.09 -19.22
C ARG A 279 20.37 -1.59 -19.10
N ILE A 280 19.29 -1.14 -18.49
CA ILE A 280 19.02 0.29 -18.29
C ILE A 280 20.03 0.87 -17.32
N ALA A 281 20.38 0.16 -16.25
CA ALA A 281 21.41 0.57 -15.30
C ALA A 281 22.76 0.80 -16.00
N LYS A 282 23.21 -0.13 -16.82
CA LYS A 282 24.48 -0.03 -17.54
C LYS A 282 24.54 1.14 -18.52
N VAL A 283 23.42 1.50 -19.16
CA VAL A 283 23.42 2.51 -20.23
C VAL A 283 23.06 3.90 -19.72
N TYR A 284 22.09 4.00 -18.80
CA TYR A 284 21.48 5.28 -18.45
C TYR A 284 21.60 5.68 -16.98
N ASN A 285 21.67 4.70 -16.06
CA ASN A 285 21.61 4.98 -14.62
C ASN A 285 22.36 3.93 -13.78
N PRO A 286 23.68 4.04 -13.61
CA PRO A 286 24.46 3.05 -12.85
C PRO A 286 24.05 2.86 -11.39
N ALA A 287 23.29 3.79 -10.82
CA ALA A 287 22.79 3.67 -9.45
C ALA A 287 21.55 2.78 -9.34
N LEU A 288 20.86 2.50 -10.45
CA LEU A 288 19.62 1.70 -10.46
C LEU A 288 19.89 0.24 -10.11
N HIS A 289 19.17 -0.27 -9.14
CA HIS A 289 19.22 -1.67 -8.75
C HIS A 289 17.88 -2.18 -8.21
N VAL A 290 17.68 -3.49 -8.25
CA VAL A 290 16.52 -4.13 -7.57
C VAL A 290 16.83 -4.17 -6.08
N SER A 291 16.17 -3.30 -5.32
CA SER A 291 16.37 -3.17 -3.87
C SER A 291 15.35 -3.98 -3.07
N MET A 292 14.14 -4.17 -3.63
CA MET A 292 13.03 -4.76 -2.90
C MET A 292 12.12 -5.61 -3.78
N ILE A 293 11.72 -6.78 -3.27
CA ILE A 293 10.73 -7.67 -3.87
C ILE A 293 9.65 -7.93 -2.82
N ALA A 294 8.41 -7.53 -3.10
CA ALA A 294 7.26 -7.70 -2.23
C ALA A 294 6.34 -8.82 -2.76
N LEU A 295 6.11 -9.86 -1.99
CA LEU A 295 5.15 -10.90 -2.33
C LEU A 295 3.73 -10.40 -2.02
N THR A 296 2.90 -10.32 -3.06
CA THR A 296 1.52 -9.83 -3.01
C THR A 296 0.53 -10.97 -3.22
N MET A 297 -0.71 -10.76 -2.76
CA MET A 297 -1.79 -11.75 -2.84
C MET A 297 -1.35 -13.12 -2.29
N PHE A 298 -0.48 -13.08 -1.29
CA PHE A 298 0.17 -14.25 -0.73
C PHE A 298 -0.79 -15.07 0.13
N ASP A 299 -0.92 -16.36 -0.18
CA ASP A 299 -1.65 -17.31 0.65
C ASP A 299 -0.69 -18.36 1.23
N LYS A 300 -0.34 -18.19 2.51
CA LYS A 300 0.59 -19.09 3.24
C LYS A 300 0.13 -20.54 3.33
N ARG A 301 -1.15 -20.83 3.03
CA ARG A 301 -1.71 -22.20 3.08
C ARG A 301 -1.31 -23.01 1.87
N THR A 302 -1.00 -22.37 0.75
CA THR A 302 -0.62 -23.05 -0.49
C THR A 302 0.87 -23.45 -0.47
N MET A 303 1.16 -24.64 -0.95
CA MET A 303 2.53 -25.14 -1.10
C MET A 303 3.29 -24.29 -2.13
N LEU A 304 2.65 -24.01 -3.27
CA LEU A 304 3.22 -23.20 -4.34
C LEU A 304 3.71 -21.81 -3.83
N ALA A 305 2.94 -21.13 -2.99
CA ALA A 305 3.36 -19.82 -2.50
C ALA A 305 4.61 -19.90 -1.61
N ARG A 306 4.73 -20.96 -0.81
CA ARG A 306 5.91 -21.20 0.03
C ARG A 306 7.14 -21.58 -0.81
N ASP A 307 6.95 -22.39 -1.83
CA ASP A 307 8.03 -22.81 -2.74
C ASP A 307 8.56 -21.59 -3.51
N VAL A 308 7.67 -20.76 -4.08
CA VAL A 308 8.06 -19.51 -4.76
C VAL A 308 8.74 -18.53 -3.80
N GLU A 309 8.24 -18.37 -2.56
CA GLU A 309 8.90 -17.54 -1.55
C GLU A 309 10.33 -18.03 -1.29
N SER A 310 10.50 -19.35 -1.11
CA SER A 310 11.81 -19.96 -0.85
C SER A 310 12.79 -19.72 -2.00
N GLU A 311 12.33 -19.87 -3.24
CA GLU A 311 13.15 -19.63 -4.43
C GLU A 311 13.52 -18.15 -4.58
N VAL A 312 12.56 -17.24 -4.42
CA VAL A 312 12.85 -15.79 -4.46
C VAL A 312 13.86 -15.40 -3.39
N LYS A 313 13.74 -15.92 -2.16
CA LYS A 313 14.72 -15.69 -1.10
C LYS A 313 16.10 -16.27 -1.42
N THR A 314 16.15 -17.40 -2.13
CA THR A 314 17.41 -18.02 -2.54
C THR A 314 18.14 -17.19 -3.59
N TYR A 315 17.41 -16.67 -4.60
CA TYR A 315 18.02 -15.88 -5.68
C TYR A 315 18.20 -14.40 -5.33
N PHE A 316 17.34 -13.85 -4.45
CA PHE A 316 17.36 -12.45 -4.06
C PHE A 316 17.30 -12.28 -2.53
N PRO A 317 18.28 -12.84 -1.78
CA PRO A 317 18.21 -12.89 -0.32
C PRO A 317 18.14 -11.51 0.34
N HIS A 318 18.80 -10.51 -0.25
CA HIS A 318 18.84 -9.14 0.28
C HIS A 318 17.66 -8.27 -0.19
N ALA A 319 17.05 -8.59 -1.34
CA ALA A 319 15.95 -7.81 -1.90
C ALA A 319 14.58 -8.29 -1.41
N THR A 320 14.42 -9.56 -1.06
CA THR A 320 13.13 -10.10 -0.64
C THR A 320 12.68 -9.50 0.68
N LEU A 321 11.50 -8.88 0.68
CA LEU A 321 10.89 -8.33 1.88
C LEU A 321 10.25 -9.43 2.73
N GLU A 322 10.38 -9.31 4.05
CA GLU A 322 9.79 -10.28 4.98
C GLU A 322 8.26 -10.14 5.06
N THR A 323 7.77 -8.90 4.91
CA THR A 323 6.34 -8.60 4.91
C THR A 323 5.68 -9.06 3.61
N LYS A 324 4.61 -9.84 3.72
CA LYS A 324 3.79 -10.29 2.59
C LYS A 324 2.43 -9.60 2.62
N ILE A 325 1.94 -9.25 1.45
CA ILE A 325 0.60 -8.66 1.30
C ILE A 325 -0.39 -9.79 1.01
N PRO A 326 -1.37 -10.03 1.88
CA PRO A 326 -2.35 -11.08 1.68
C PRO A 326 -3.33 -10.73 0.55
N ARG A 327 -4.00 -11.73 -0.01
CA ARG A 327 -5.16 -11.48 -0.84
C ARG A 327 -6.29 -10.90 0.04
N SER A 328 -6.77 -9.72 -0.30
CA SER A 328 -7.79 -9.00 0.48
C SER A 328 -8.73 -8.26 -0.45
N VAL A 329 -10.03 -8.44 -0.23
CA VAL A 329 -11.09 -7.71 -0.95
C VAL A 329 -11.02 -6.23 -0.60
N ARG A 330 -10.70 -5.87 0.64
CA ARG A 330 -10.58 -4.48 1.11
C ARG A 330 -9.54 -3.68 0.32
N ILE A 331 -8.40 -4.29 -0.04
CA ILE A 331 -7.39 -3.64 -0.90
C ILE A 331 -7.96 -3.32 -2.28
N ALA A 332 -8.82 -4.19 -2.82
CA ALA A 332 -9.40 -3.99 -4.15
C ALA A 332 -10.57 -3.00 -4.14
N GLU A 333 -11.30 -2.89 -3.02
CA GLU A 333 -12.45 -1.99 -2.87
C GLU A 333 -12.03 -0.54 -2.59
N ALA A 334 -10.97 -0.32 -1.80
CA ALA A 334 -10.55 0.99 -1.33
C ALA A 334 -10.43 2.06 -2.44
N PRO A 335 -9.84 1.77 -3.64
CA PRO A 335 -9.77 2.75 -4.72
C PRO A 335 -11.13 3.26 -5.22
N SER A 336 -12.20 2.48 -5.10
CA SER A 336 -13.54 2.92 -5.49
C SER A 336 -14.14 3.97 -4.54
N TYR A 337 -13.52 4.16 -3.39
CA TYR A 337 -13.84 5.21 -2.44
C TYR A 337 -12.86 6.39 -2.53
N GLY A 338 -11.89 6.36 -3.45
CA GLY A 338 -10.87 7.40 -3.58
C GLY A 338 -9.88 7.44 -2.42
N GLU A 339 -9.71 6.34 -1.70
CA GLU A 339 -8.82 6.27 -0.54
C GLU A 339 -7.93 5.03 -0.59
N PRO A 340 -6.65 5.12 -0.13
CA PRO A 340 -5.81 3.96 0.15
C PRO A 340 -6.40 3.08 1.25
N VAL A 341 -6.19 1.75 1.21
CA VAL A 341 -6.72 0.86 2.25
C VAL A 341 -6.15 1.17 3.64
N VAL A 342 -4.95 1.73 3.73
CA VAL A 342 -4.30 2.08 5.01
C VAL A 342 -5.01 3.21 5.76
N THR A 343 -5.74 4.09 5.05
CA THR A 343 -6.57 5.16 5.59
C THR A 343 -8.04 4.77 5.64
N TRP A 344 -8.57 4.13 4.59
CA TRP A 344 -9.96 3.75 4.45
C TRP A 344 -10.42 2.70 5.48
N ASP A 345 -9.64 1.62 5.63
CA ASP A 345 -9.90 0.55 6.61
C ASP A 345 -8.60 0.15 7.34
N PRO A 346 -8.10 1.03 8.25
CA PRO A 346 -6.76 0.94 8.82
C PRO A 346 -6.51 -0.29 9.69
N ARG A 347 -7.58 -1.02 10.07
CA ARG A 347 -7.51 -2.24 10.88
C ARG A 347 -7.65 -3.51 10.06
N SER A 348 -7.95 -3.42 8.77
CA SER A 348 -8.01 -4.59 7.90
C SER A 348 -6.64 -5.25 7.77
N THR A 349 -6.62 -6.57 7.59
CA THR A 349 -5.40 -7.34 7.37
C THR A 349 -4.54 -6.77 6.24
N GLY A 350 -5.20 -6.25 5.18
CA GLY A 350 -4.51 -5.61 4.05
C GLY A 350 -3.81 -4.31 4.45
N ALA A 351 -4.49 -3.44 5.20
CA ALA A 351 -3.92 -2.19 5.69
C ALA A 351 -2.75 -2.42 6.64
N VAL A 352 -2.91 -3.35 7.59
CA VAL A 352 -1.85 -3.75 8.52
C VAL A 352 -0.62 -4.26 7.78
N ALA A 353 -0.83 -5.10 6.75
CA ALA A 353 0.26 -5.63 5.94
C ALA A 353 1.01 -4.51 5.19
N TYR A 354 0.30 -3.53 4.60
CA TYR A 354 0.94 -2.41 3.92
C TYR A 354 1.65 -1.45 4.89
N LYS A 355 1.11 -1.19 6.09
CA LYS A 355 1.81 -0.41 7.12
C LYS A 355 3.11 -1.08 7.55
N ARG A 356 3.10 -2.40 7.73
CA ARG A 356 4.33 -3.18 8.00
C ARG A 356 5.30 -3.14 6.83
N LEU A 357 4.82 -3.26 5.60
CA LEU A 357 5.66 -3.20 4.40
C LEU A 357 6.34 -1.84 4.30
N ALA A 358 5.59 -0.75 4.47
CA ALA A 358 6.14 0.61 4.45
C ALA A 358 7.15 0.83 5.57
N GLN A 359 6.89 0.30 6.76
CA GLN A 359 7.85 0.33 7.88
C GLN A 359 9.13 -0.43 7.54
N GLU A 360 9.04 -1.65 7.01
CA GLU A 360 10.20 -2.44 6.59
C GLU A 360 11.03 -1.70 5.53
N ILE A 361 10.36 -1.06 4.55
CA ILE A 361 11.00 -0.21 3.54
C ILE A 361 11.74 0.96 4.20
N SER A 362 11.14 1.61 5.19
CA SER A 362 11.74 2.74 5.89
C SER A 362 12.99 2.34 6.66
N MET A 363 12.95 1.20 7.35
CA MET A 363 14.08 0.69 8.13
C MET A 363 15.25 0.27 7.26
N ARG A 364 15.03 -0.26 6.06
CA ARG A 364 16.09 -0.59 5.10
C ARG A 364 16.86 0.65 4.61
N GLY A 365 16.25 1.82 4.64
CA GLY A 365 16.90 3.09 4.26
C GLY A 365 17.98 3.58 5.22
N ILE A 366 18.06 3.03 6.43
CA ILE A 366 19.05 3.43 7.45
C ILE A 366 20.33 2.60 7.34
N THR A 367 20.26 1.37 6.85
CA THR A 367 21.30 0.35 7.00
C THR A 367 22.30 0.27 5.85
N GLN A 368 22.29 1.20 4.87
CA GLN A 368 23.26 1.20 3.79
C GLN A 368 24.14 2.47 3.73
N PRO A 369 25.28 2.50 4.46
CA PRO A 369 26.47 3.13 3.89
C PRO A 369 27.04 2.12 2.88
N GLY A 370 27.04 2.53 1.59
CA GLY A 370 27.65 1.88 0.44
C GLY A 370 28.45 0.60 0.66
N VAL A 371 27.81 -0.54 0.43
CA VAL A 371 28.55 -1.77 0.11
C VAL A 371 28.71 -1.77 -1.40
N ALA A 372 29.89 -1.36 -1.86
CA ALA A 372 30.31 -1.63 -3.22
C ALA A 372 30.18 -3.13 -3.53
N PRO A 373 29.72 -3.53 -4.71
CA PRO A 373 29.69 -4.93 -5.08
C PRO A 373 31.14 -5.43 -5.07
N LYS A 374 31.40 -6.48 -4.26
CA LYS A 374 32.64 -7.22 -4.39
C LYS A 374 32.62 -7.91 -5.75
N GLU A 375 33.53 -7.48 -6.60
CA GLU A 375 33.91 -8.22 -7.79
C GLU A 375 34.27 -9.68 -7.42
N ASN A 376 33.59 -10.63 -8.06
CA ASN A 376 34.05 -11.98 -8.32
C ASN A 376 33.71 -12.35 -9.75
#